data_943365bf78a5efe8d5513cb20899cf71
#
_entry.id   943365bf78a5efe8d5513cb20899cf71
#
_cell.length_a   1.000
_cell.length_b   1.000
_cell.length_c   1.000
_cell.angle_alpha   90.00
_cell.angle_beta   90.00
_cell.angle_gamma   90.00
#
_symmetry.space_group_name_H-M   'P 1'
#
loop_
_entity.id
_entity.type
_entity.pdbx_description
1 polymer ?
#
loop_
_entity_poly.entity_id
_entity_poly.type
_entity_poly.pdbx_seq_one_letter_code
_entity_poly.pdbx_strand_id
1 'polypeptide(L)'
;MGERIQNVRPTEWNGRKYRSTLEAETAQTLDALGIPFQYEERKILLQEGFRCPYQKDKVRDLTYTPDFIIGPIMLECKGFETPEWKIKKKLVFKWLMENEPDTIFYQIHDARKALLEALDPHWDYLGYYIELTSKPQKNKPVQTYRFSSVAEALESIHRQGSSMGNVLRSLTGKTQYVFGYNFKLVKITL
;
A
#
# COMPACT_ATOMS: atom_id res chain seq x y z
N MET A 1 3.23 10.74 31.47
CA MET A 1 1.95 10.14 31.05
C MET A 1 2.05 9.90 29.56
N GLY A 2 2.16 8.65 29.10
CA GLY A 2 2.20 8.33 27.69
C GLY A 2 0.81 8.54 27.09
N GLU A 3 0.71 9.34 26.04
CA GLU A 3 -0.52 9.45 25.26
C GLU A 3 -0.88 8.06 24.74
N ARG A 4 -2.03 7.54 25.16
CA ARG A 4 -2.61 6.33 24.59
C ARG A 4 -2.89 6.61 23.13
N ILE A 5 -2.20 5.93 22.22
CA ILE A 5 -2.53 5.91 20.80
C ILE A 5 -3.97 5.39 20.68
N GLN A 6 -4.91 6.30 20.49
CA GLN A 6 -6.32 5.96 20.28
C GLN A 6 -6.41 5.33 18.87
N ASN A 7 -7.13 4.20 18.77
CA ASN A 7 -7.50 3.47 17.53
C ASN A 7 -6.60 2.32 17.06
N VAL A 8 -5.70 1.79 17.88
CA VAL A 8 -5.12 0.46 17.60
C VAL A 8 -6.12 -0.59 18.08
N ARG A 9 -7.08 -0.97 17.24
CA ARG A 9 -8.02 -2.07 17.53
C ARG A 9 -7.65 -3.23 16.64
N PRO A 10 -7.25 -4.39 17.21
CA PRO A 10 -7.08 -5.61 16.43
C PRO A 10 -8.38 -5.90 15.69
N THR A 11 -8.27 -6.14 14.40
CA THR A 11 -9.40 -6.35 13.49
C THR A 11 -9.18 -7.66 12.75
N GLU A 12 -10.24 -8.45 12.58
CA GLU A 12 -10.15 -9.71 11.82
C GLU A 12 -10.72 -9.52 10.41
N TRP A 13 -10.00 -10.04 9.43
CA TRP A 13 -10.44 -10.10 8.04
C TRP A 13 -9.97 -11.41 7.40
N ASN A 14 -10.88 -12.08 6.69
CA ASN A 14 -10.60 -13.33 5.96
C ASN A 14 -9.86 -14.40 6.80
N GLY A 15 -10.25 -14.54 8.09
CA GLY A 15 -9.65 -15.49 9.03
C GLY A 15 -8.27 -15.11 9.59
N ARG A 16 -7.73 -13.92 9.22
CA ARG A 16 -6.47 -13.40 9.74
C ARG A 16 -6.73 -12.20 10.67
N LYS A 17 -5.99 -12.15 11.78
CA LYS A 17 -5.99 -11.01 12.70
C LYS A 17 -4.93 -10.00 12.30
N TYR A 18 -5.32 -8.74 12.19
CA TYR A 18 -4.48 -7.58 11.93
C TYR A 18 -4.35 -6.75 13.20
N ARG A 19 -3.22 -6.08 13.40
CA ARG A 19 -2.97 -5.31 14.64
C ARG A 19 -3.80 -4.03 14.72
N SER A 20 -4.20 -3.48 13.58
CA SER A 20 -5.00 -2.27 13.50
C SER A 20 -6.11 -2.37 12.45
N THR A 21 -7.12 -1.50 12.57
CA THR A 21 -8.16 -1.34 11.56
C THR A 21 -7.58 -0.90 10.21
N LEU A 22 -6.57 -0.01 10.22
CA LEU A 22 -5.90 0.43 8.99
C LEU A 22 -5.25 -0.72 8.23
N GLU A 23 -4.56 -1.62 8.93
CA GLU A 23 -3.97 -2.82 8.31
C GLU A 23 -5.05 -3.75 7.74
N ALA A 24 -6.14 -4.01 8.49
CA ALA A 24 -7.24 -4.83 8.00
C ALA A 24 -7.91 -4.22 6.76
N GLU A 25 -8.16 -2.91 6.75
CA GLU A 25 -8.73 -2.21 5.59
C GLU A 25 -7.76 -2.21 4.39
N THR A 26 -6.45 -2.15 4.63
CA THR A 26 -5.41 -2.29 3.59
C THR A 26 -5.47 -3.66 2.96
N ALA A 27 -5.50 -4.73 3.78
CA ALA A 27 -5.65 -6.10 3.30
C ALA A 27 -6.94 -6.30 2.50
N GLN A 28 -8.08 -5.78 2.99
CA GLN A 28 -9.36 -5.81 2.27
C GLN A 28 -9.28 -5.14 0.90
N THR A 29 -8.58 -4.02 0.82
CA THR A 29 -8.43 -3.29 -0.44
C THR A 29 -7.54 -4.05 -1.41
N LEU A 30 -6.42 -4.61 -0.94
CA LEU A 30 -5.52 -5.45 -1.76
C LEU A 30 -6.22 -6.70 -2.27
N ASP A 31 -6.99 -7.40 -1.41
CA ASP A 31 -7.81 -8.56 -1.80
C ASP A 31 -8.85 -8.17 -2.86
N ALA A 32 -9.54 -7.04 -2.68
CA ALA A 32 -10.53 -6.55 -3.63
C ALA A 32 -9.93 -6.13 -4.99
N LEU A 33 -8.66 -5.73 -5.01
CA LEU A 33 -7.89 -5.45 -6.23
C LEU A 33 -7.28 -6.72 -6.85
N GLY A 34 -7.32 -7.86 -6.16
CA GLY A 34 -6.69 -9.12 -6.57
C GLY A 34 -5.16 -9.08 -6.53
N ILE A 35 -4.57 -8.24 -5.67
CA ILE A 35 -3.14 -8.06 -5.53
C ILE A 35 -2.62 -9.00 -4.42
N PRO A 36 -1.70 -9.93 -4.72
CA PRO A 36 -1.09 -10.77 -3.70
C PRO A 36 -0.16 -9.97 -2.79
N PHE A 37 -0.17 -10.29 -1.51
CA PHE A 37 0.68 -9.65 -0.51
C PHE A 37 1.08 -10.63 0.59
N GLN A 38 2.17 -10.30 1.29
CA GLN A 38 2.59 -10.94 2.56
C GLN A 38 2.32 -9.95 3.69
N TYR A 39 1.82 -10.44 4.83
CA TYR A 39 1.54 -9.62 6.01
C TYR A 39 2.40 -10.08 7.18
N GLU A 40 3.29 -9.21 7.69
CA GLU A 40 4.21 -9.44 8.81
C GLU A 40 5.04 -10.75 8.71
N GLU A 41 5.30 -11.23 7.51
CA GLU A 41 6.01 -12.51 7.30
C GLU A 41 7.54 -12.38 7.37
N ARG A 42 8.05 -11.15 7.35
CA ARG A 42 9.49 -10.89 7.29
C ARG A 42 9.96 -10.05 8.47
N LYS A 43 11.02 -10.51 9.12
CA LYS A 43 11.70 -9.79 10.21
C LYS A 43 13.09 -9.35 9.76
N ILE A 44 13.35 -8.06 9.81
CA ILE A 44 14.61 -7.42 9.43
C ILE A 44 15.40 -7.09 10.70
N LEU A 45 16.67 -7.48 10.75
CA LEU A 45 17.59 -7.09 11.81
C LEU A 45 18.24 -5.75 11.42
N LEU A 46 17.87 -4.69 12.14
CA LEU A 46 18.42 -3.34 11.91
C LEU A 46 19.74 -3.13 12.68
N GLN A 47 19.85 -3.73 13.84
CA GLN A 47 21.04 -3.67 14.69
C GLN A 47 21.09 -4.90 15.60
N GLU A 48 22.23 -5.55 15.63
CA GLU A 48 22.49 -6.64 16.58
C GLU A 48 22.55 -6.14 18.02
N GLY A 49 22.04 -6.97 18.92
CA GLY A 49 22.15 -6.70 20.35
C GLY A 49 23.57 -6.91 20.85
N PHE A 50 23.94 -6.17 21.86
CA PHE A 50 25.28 -6.21 22.43
C PHE A 50 25.27 -6.11 23.96
N ARG A 51 26.38 -6.44 24.59
CA ARG A 51 26.62 -6.18 26.01
C ARG A 51 27.47 -4.92 26.18
N CYS A 52 26.92 -3.94 26.90
CA CYS A 52 27.71 -2.79 27.33
C CYS A 52 28.41 -3.14 28.65
N PRO A 53 29.74 -2.97 28.76
CA PRO A 53 30.49 -3.33 29.98
C PRO A 53 30.00 -2.63 31.25
N TYR A 54 29.38 -1.45 31.07
CA TYR A 54 28.91 -0.61 32.20
C TYR A 54 27.43 -0.74 32.50
N GLN A 55 26.72 -1.67 31.82
CA GLN A 55 25.27 -1.91 31.97
C GLN A 55 25.04 -3.37 32.44
N LYS A 56 24.09 -3.54 33.36
CA LYS A 56 23.69 -4.88 33.83
C LYS A 56 22.97 -5.69 32.73
N ASP A 57 22.12 -5.05 32.00
CA ASP A 57 21.28 -5.70 30.99
C ASP A 57 21.94 -5.70 29.60
N LYS A 58 21.74 -6.79 28.88
CA LYS A 58 22.09 -6.87 27.46
C LYS A 58 21.17 -5.95 26.65
N VAL A 59 21.75 -5.12 25.79
CA VAL A 59 20.99 -4.43 24.74
C VAL A 59 20.49 -5.47 23.76
N ARG A 60 19.17 -5.49 23.52
CA ARG A 60 18.53 -6.45 22.62
C ARG A 60 18.68 -6.02 21.16
N ASP A 61 18.49 -6.98 20.27
CA ASP A 61 18.39 -6.72 18.84
C ASP A 61 17.31 -5.67 18.55
N LEU A 62 17.63 -4.74 17.68
CA LEU A 62 16.65 -3.83 17.08
C LEU A 62 16.18 -4.42 15.77
N THR A 63 14.90 -4.80 15.70
CA THR A 63 14.32 -5.43 14.53
C THR A 63 13.15 -4.63 13.99
N TYR A 64 12.86 -4.83 12.69
CA TYR A 64 11.72 -4.27 12.01
C TYR A 64 10.96 -5.38 11.28
N THR A 65 9.64 -5.32 11.34
CA THR A 65 8.74 -6.18 10.57
C THR A 65 7.83 -5.27 9.79
N PRO A 66 7.92 -5.22 8.45
CA PRO A 66 7.00 -4.44 7.63
C PRO A 66 5.59 -5.02 7.72
N ASP A 67 4.58 -4.14 7.69
CA ASP A 67 3.19 -4.60 7.74
C ASP A 67 2.85 -5.38 6.48
N PHE A 68 3.19 -4.88 5.28
CA PHE A 68 2.93 -5.57 4.02
C PHE A 68 4.14 -5.59 3.10
N ILE A 69 4.27 -6.68 2.32
CA ILE A 69 5.19 -6.79 1.19
C ILE A 69 4.36 -7.11 -0.06
N ILE A 70 4.48 -6.28 -1.09
CA ILE A 70 3.73 -6.37 -2.35
C ILE A 70 4.74 -6.32 -3.50
N GLY A 71 5.20 -7.48 -3.97
CA GLY A 71 6.33 -7.53 -4.91
C GLY A 71 7.55 -6.78 -4.35
N PRO A 72 8.08 -5.75 -5.03
CA PRO A 72 9.21 -4.96 -4.57
C PRO A 72 8.82 -3.87 -3.57
N ILE A 73 7.53 -3.71 -3.27
CA ILE A 73 7.02 -2.64 -2.41
C ILE A 73 6.92 -3.14 -0.98
N MET A 74 7.56 -2.42 -0.06
CA MET A 74 7.42 -2.57 1.38
C MET A 74 6.52 -1.46 1.91
N LEU A 75 5.40 -1.84 2.55
CA LEU A 75 4.37 -0.91 2.99
C LEU A 75 4.23 -0.94 4.52
N GLU A 76 4.22 0.22 5.12
CA GLU A 76 3.96 0.44 6.55
C GLU A 76 2.65 1.21 6.73
N CYS A 77 1.76 0.70 7.56
CA CYS A 77 0.49 1.31 7.92
C CYS A 77 0.66 2.14 9.20
N LYS A 78 0.62 3.47 9.10
CA LYS A 78 0.87 4.34 10.26
C LYS A 78 -0.09 5.52 10.30
N GLY A 79 -1.08 5.44 11.17
CA GLY A 79 -2.01 6.56 11.41
C GLY A 79 -1.35 7.75 12.09
N PHE A 80 -0.34 7.50 12.93
CA PHE A 80 0.43 8.52 13.64
C PHE A 80 1.90 8.12 13.79
N GLU A 81 2.81 9.04 13.51
CA GLU A 81 4.25 8.84 13.66
C GLU A 81 4.71 9.21 15.08
N THR A 82 5.11 8.20 15.86
CA THR A 82 5.77 8.44 17.16
C THR A 82 7.23 8.88 16.95
N PRO A 83 7.85 9.58 17.94
CA PRO A 83 9.28 9.92 17.88
C PRO A 83 10.17 8.69 17.69
N GLU A 84 9.87 7.59 18.35
CA GLU A 84 10.59 6.32 18.23
C GLU A 84 10.50 5.77 16.81
N TRP A 85 9.32 5.85 16.18
CA TRP A 85 9.13 5.43 14.79
C TRP A 85 9.97 6.28 13.83
N LYS A 86 10.00 7.59 14.03
CA LYS A 86 10.81 8.50 13.19
C LYS A 86 12.30 8.15 13.21
N ILE A 87 12.81 7.71 14.36
CA ILE A 87 14.20 7.24 14.49
C ILE A 87 14.36 5.87 13.83
N LYS A 88 13.48 4.92 14.14
CA LYS A 88 13.52 3.56 13.59
C LYS A 88 13.41 3.57 12.07
N LYS A 89 12.53 4.41 11.49
CA LYS A 89 12.37 4.57 10.05
C LYS A 89 13.68 4.96 9.33
N LYS A 90 14.52 5.81 9.95
CA LYS A 90 15.85 6.16 9.40
C LYS A 90 16.77 4.93 9.33
N LEU A 91 16.71 4.06 10.33
CA LEU A 91 17.48 2.81 10.33
C LEU A 91 16.95 1.82 9.30
N VAL A 92 15.61 1.75 9.10
CA VAL A 92 15.01 0.96 8.02
C VAL A 92 15.51 1.46 6.66
N PHE A 93 15.49 2.76 6.40
CA PHE A 93 15.99 3.32 5.15
C PHE A 93 17.47 3.05 4.92
N LYS A 94 18.30 3.21 5.97
CA LYS A 94 19.72 2.87 5.87
C LYS A 94 19.89 1.39 5.52
N TRP A 95 19.19 0.50 6.20
CA TRP A 95 19.25 -0.93 5.95
C TRP A 95 18.83 -1.29 4.51
N LEU A 96 17.74 -0.69 4.01
CA LEU A 96 17.26 -0.89 2.63
C LEU A 96 18.31 -0.44 1.61
N MET A 97 18.90 0.75 1.79
CA MET A 97 19.95 1.25 0.89
C MET A 97 21.17 0.33 0.83
N GLU A 98 21.53 -0.30 1.94
CA GLU A 98 22.72 -1.16 2.06
C GLU A 98 22.46 -2.60 1.58
N ASN A 99 21.23 -3.11 1.72
CA ASN A 99 20.92 -4.53 1.50
C ASN A 99 19.91 -4.79 0.38
N GLU A 100 18.98 -3.87 0.13
CA GLU A 100 17.89 -4.01 -0.84
C GLU A 100 17.56 -2.67 -1.51
N PRO A 101 18.49 -2.09 -2.29
CA PRO A 101 18.34 -0.75 -2.88
C PRO A 101 17.16 -0.64 -3.85
N ASP A 102 16.68 -1.76 -4.41
CA ASP A 102 15.54 -1.79 -5.34
C ASP A 102 14.18 -1.90 -4.61
N THR A 103 14.17 -2.05 -3.28
CA THR A 103 12.94 -2.09 -2.50
C THR A 103 12.36 -0.69 -2.35
N ILE A 104 11.10 -0.53 -2.73
CA ILE A 104 10.35 0.72 -2.66
C ILE A 104 9.60 0.76 -1.33
N PHE A 105 9.88 1.75 -0.49
CA PHE A 105 9.24 1.88 0.80
C PHE A 105 8.17 2.96 0.79
N TYR A 106 6.94 2.58 1.19
CA TYR A 106 5.84 3.50 1.43
C TYR A 106 5.30 3.41 2.85
N GLN A 107 4.91 4.56 3.38
CA GLN A 107 4.13 4.67 4.60
C GLN A 107 2.77 5.27 4.27
N ILE A 108 1.70 4.57 4.61
CA ILE A 108 0.33 5.03 4.36
C ILE A 108 -0.41 5.33 5.67
N HIS A 109 -1.35 6.25 5.60
CA HIS A 109 -2.21 6.67 6.70
C HIS A 109 -3.69 6.39 6.43
N ASP A 110 -4.04 5.96 5.24
CA ASP A 110 -5.36 5.43 4.88
C ASP A 110 -5.24 4.31 3.84
N ALA A 111 -6.18 3.36 3.92
CA ALA A 111 -6.22 2.16 3.10
C ALA A 111 -6.91 2.37 1.73
N ARG A 112 -7.16 3.58 1.33
CA ARG A 112 -7.88 3.92 0.10
C ARG A 112 -7.03 4.77 -0.80
N LYS A 113 -7.07 6.10 -0.59
CA LYS A 113 -6.37 7.05 -1.46
C LYS A 113 -4.86 6.89 -1.33
N ALA A 114 -4.31 6.90 -0.10
CA ALA A 114 -2.87 6.79 0.10
C ALA A 114 -2.32 5.43 -0.38
N LEU A 115 -3.06 4.33 -0.18
CA LEU A 115 -2.67 3.04 -0.72
C LEU A 115 -2.66 3.05 -2.26
N LEU A 116 -3.71 3.57 -2.91
CA LEU A 116 -3.75 3.64 -4.37
C LEU A 116 -2.65 4.54 -4.92
N GLU A 117 -2.40 5.70 -4.30
CA GLU A 117 -1.30 6.60 -4.69
C GLU A 117 0.09 5.94 -4.54
N ALA A 118 0.28 5.09 -3.53
CA ALA A 118 1.52 4.34 -3.35
C ALA A 118 1.73 3.24 -4.40
N LEU A 119 0.66 2.58 -4.85
CA LEU A 119 0.72 1.49 -5.83
C LEU A 119 0.71 1.99 -7.28
N ASP A 120 0.06 3.14 -7.54
CA ASP A 120 -0.25 3.61 -8.89
C ASP A 120 0.97 3.78 -9.82
N PRO A 121 2.14 4.26 -9.36
CA PRO A 121 3.33 4.37 -10.21
C PRO A 121 3.98 3.02 -10.58
N HIS A 122 3.49 1.91 -10.04
CA HIS A 122 4.16 0.61 -10.08
C HIS A 122 3.31 -0.54 -10.65
N TRP A 123 2.17 -0.24 -11.29
CA TRP A 123 1.30 -1.29 -11.83
C TRP A 123 1.99 -2.20 -12.83
N ASP A 124 2.76 -1.63 -13.76
CA ASP A 124 3.56 -2.37 -14.74
C ASP A 124 4.58 -3.29 -14.05
N TYR A 125 5.25 -2.80 -13.03
CA TYR A 125 6.21 -3.55 -12.22
C TYR A 125 5.56 -4.69 -11.43
N LEU A 126 4.32 -4.50 -11.02
CA LEU A 126 3.49 -5.52 -10.35
C LEU A 126 2.82 -6.47 -11.35
N GLY A 127 2.98 -6.25 -12.66
CA GLY A 127 2.38 -7.04 -13.72
C GLY A 127 0.92 -6.70 -14.01
N TYR A 128 0.54 -5.44 -13.87
CA TYR A 128 -0.82 -4.95 -14.13
C TYR A 128 -0.82 -3.72 -15.06
N TYR A 129 -1.98 -3.43 -15.63
CA TYR A 129 -2.27 -2.17 -16.30
C TYR A 129 -3.70 -1.72 -15.96
N ILE A 130 -4.00 -0.44 -16.20
CA ILE A 130 -5.34 0.13 -16.02
C ILE A 130 -6.08 0.06 -17.37
N GLU A 131 -7.22 -0.59 -17.38
CA GLU A 131 -8.17 -0.56 -18.50
C GLU A 131 -9.29 0.44 -18.21
N LEU A 132 -9.50 1.36 -19.13
CA LEU A 132 -10.53 2.39 -19.07
C LEU A 132 -11.54 2.16 -20.19
N THR A 133 -12.79 1.79 -19.84
CA THR A 133 -13.85 1.52 -20.81
C THR A 133 -14.96 2.56 -20.67
N SER A 134 -15.35 3.22 -21.79
CA SER A 134 -16.41 4.21 -21.79
C SER A 134 -17.79 3.58 -21.48
N LYS A 135 -18.63 4.32 -20.74
CA LYS A 135 -20.01 3.91 -20.50
C LYS A 135 -20.76 3.81 -21.84
N PRO A 136 -21.52 2.72 -22.09
CA PRO A 136 -22.34 2.60 -23.28
C PRO A 136 -23.30 3.80 -23.44
N GLN A 137 -23.36 4.36 -24.64
CA GLN A 137 -24.27 5.44 -25.00
C GLN A 137 -24.98 5.08 -26.32
N LYS A 138 -26.22 5.55 -26.46
CA LYS A 138 -27.00 5.35 -27.71
C LYS A 138 -26.23 5.95 -28.91
N ASN A 139 -26.01 5.16 -29.93
CA ASN A 139 -25.32 5.54 -31.17
C ASN A 139 -23.82 5.93 -31.01
N LYS A 140 -23.16 5.53 -29.93
CA LYS A 140 -21.71 5.68 -29.80
C LYS A 140 -21.08 4.32 -29.53
N PRO A 141 -19.96 3.98 -30.20
CA PRO A 141 -19.23 2.76 -29.88
C PRO A 141 -18.63 2.85 -28.47
N VAL A 142 -18.56 1.71 -27.76
CA VAL A 142 -17.81 1.58 -26.52
C VAL A 142 -16.34 1.63 -26.87
N GLN A 143 -15.60 2.52 -26.20
CA GLN A 143 -14.16 2.67 -26.39
C GLN A 143 -13.44 2.12 -25.17
N THR A 144 -12.33 1.42 -25.39
CA THR A 144 -11.48 0.87 -24.35
C THR A 144 -10.04 1.32 -24.59
N TYR A 145 -9.42 1.81 -23.52
CA TYR A 145 -8.05 2.33 -23.51
C TYR A 145 -7.25 1.62 -22.42
N ARG A 146 -5.90 1.59 -22.59
CA ARG A 146 -4.97 1.04 -21.62
C ARG A 146 -4.00 2.10 -21.17
N PHE A 147 -3.70 2.11 -19.88
CA PHE A 147 -2.79 3.06 -19.25
C PHE A 147 -1.86 2.34 -18.26
N SER A 148 -0.68 2.89 -18.06
CA SER A 148 0.29 2.38 -17.09
C SER A 148 -0.10 2.73 -15.64
N SER A 149 -0.92 3.78 -15.46
CA SER A 149 -1.35 4.26 -14.15
C SER A 149 -2.78 4.82 -14.15
N VAL A 150 -3.39 4.88 -12.97
CA VAL A 150 -4.65 5.59 -12.75
C VAL A 150 -4.50 7.09 -13.00
N ALA A 151 -3.33 7.66 -12.64
CA ALA A 151 -3.03 9.06 -12.87
C ALA A 151 -3.11 9.40 -14.36
N GLU A 152 -2.43 8.61 -15.21
CA GLU A 152 -2.45 8.76 -16.66
C GLU A 152 -3.88 8.59 -17.23
N ALA A 153 -4.63 7.58 -16.76
CA ALA A 153 -6.02 7.38 -17.16
C ALA A 153 -6.92 8.56 -16.79
N LEU A 154 -6.74 9.14 -15.61
CA LEU A 154 -7.49 10.33 -15.18
C LEU A 154 -7.13 11.56 -16.01
N GLU A 155 -5.87 11.77 -16.33
CA GLU A 155 -5.41 12.87 -17.18
C GLU A 155 -6.04 12.78 -18.57
N SER A 156 -6.13 11.59 -19.17
CA SER A 156 -6.73 11.36 -20.48
C SER A 156 -8.20 11.79 -20.57
N ILE A 157 -8.91 11.84 -19.44
CA ILE A 157 -10.31 12.29 -19.35
C ILE A 157 -10.45 13.66 -18.63
N HIS A 158 -9.37 14.43 -18.58
CA HIS A 158 -9.30 15.77 -17.95
C HIS A 158 -9.72 15.79 -16.47
N ARG A 159 -9.25 14.81 -15.69
CA ARG A 159 -9.43 14.70 -14.24
C ARG A 159 -8.08 14.75 -13.52
N GLN A 160 -8.13 15.11 -12.24
CA GLN A 160 -6.92 15.24 -11.41
C GLN A 160 -6.81 14.11 -10.38
N GLY A 161 -5.65 13.97 -9.77
CA GLY A 161 -5.33 12.97 -8.74
C GLY A 161 -6.25 12.98 -7.49
N SER A 162 -6.95 14.11 -7.20
CA SER A 162 -8.00 14.15 -6.17
C SER A 162 -9.16 13.19 -6.43
N SER A 163 -9.28 12.66 -7.66
CA SER A 163 -10.29 11.70 -8.08
C SER A 163 -9.94 10.23 -7.77
N MET A 164 -8.73 9.93 -7.28
CA MET A 164 -8.23 8.57 -6.98
C MET A 164 -9.18 7.74 -6.10
N GLY A 165 -9.75 8.34 -5.04
CA GLY A 165 -10.68 7.65 -4.17
C GLY A 165 -11.97 7.19 -4.85
N ASN A 166 -12.43 7.90 -5.89
CA ASN A 166 -13.58 7.50 -6.69
C ASN A 166 -13.21 6.36 -7.65
N VAL A 167 -12.00 6.42 -8.25
CA VAL A 167 -11.51 5.36 -9.14
C VAL A 167 -11.36 4.05 -8.39
N LEU A 168 -10.84 4.07 -7.14
CA LEU A 168 -10.73 2.88 -6.31
C LEU A 168 -12.08 2.15 -6.15
N ARG A 169 -13.20 2.88 -6.09
CA ARG A 169 -14.53 2.27 -6.03
C ARG A 169 -14.88 1.50 -7.30
N SER A 170 -14.40 1.96 -8.47
CA SER A 170 -14.56 1.23 -9.73
C SER A 170 -13.62 0.02 -9.79
N LEU A 171 -12.34 0.20 -9.45
CA LEU A 171 -11.34 -0.88 -9.43
C LEU A 171 -11.73 -2.04 -8.51
N THR A 172 -12.37 -1.72 -7.36
CA THR A 172 -12.84 -2.72 -6.38
C THR A 172 -14.27 -3.22 -6.64
N GLY A 173 -14.88 -2.86 -7.76
CA GLY A 173 -16.23 -3.30 -8.15
C GLY A 173 -17.38 -2.67 -7.35
N LYS A 174 -17.11 -1.73 -6.43
CA LYS A 174 -18.15 -1.04 -5.64
C LYS A 174 -19.02 -0.10 -6.46
N THR A 175 -18.54 0.33 -7.61
CA THR A 175 -19.24 1.19 -8.56
C THR A 175 -18.80 0.81 -9.97
N GLN A 176 -19.76 0.60 -10.88
CA GLN A 176 -19.42 0.19 -12.25
C GLN A 176 -18.80 1.34 -13.06
N TYR A 177 -19.31 2.56 -12.91
CA TYR A 177 -18.84 3.71 -13.68
C TYR A 177 -18.50 4.89 -12.77
N VAL A 178 -17.35 5.51 -13.06
CA VAL A 178 -16.88 6.75 -12.44
C VAL A 178 -16.52 7.71 -13.58
N PHE A 179 -16.99 8.95 -13.52
CA PHE A 179 -16.78 9.96 -14.57
C PHE A 179 -17.20 9.52 -16.00
N GLY A 180 -18.15 8.59 -16.10
CA GLY A 180 -18.59 8.04 -17.39
C GLY A 180 -17.74 6.87 -17.92
N TYR A 181 -16.82 6.35 -17.12
CA TYR A 181 -15.92 5.25 -17.45
C TYR A 181 -15.90 4.17 -16.37
N ASN A 182 -15.67 2.93 -16.82
CA ASN A 182 -15.33 1.81 -15.94
C ASN A 182 -13.81 1.67 -15.91
N PHE A 183 -13.23 1.68 -14.71
CA PHE A 183 -11.81 1.43 -14.47
C PHE A 183 -11.61 0.00 -13.98
N LYS A 184 -10.69 -0.72 -14.58
CA LYS A 184 -10.29 -2.07 -14.17
C LYS A 184 -8.79 -2.17 -14.05
N LEU A 185 -8.34 -2.87 -13.01
CA LEU A 185 -6.97 -3.35 -12.91
C LEU A 185 -6.89 -4.71 -13.60
N VAL A 186 -6.08 -4.82 -14.63
CA VAL A 186 -5.97 -6.02 -15.45
C VAL A 186 -4.56 -6.59 -15.32
N LYS A 187 -4.46 -7.87 -14.95
CA LYS A 187 -3.19 -8.58 -14.88
C LYS A 187 -2.64 -8.84 -16.29
N ILE A 188 -1.36 -8.53 -16.48
CA ILE A 188 -0.65 -8.86 -17.72
C ILE A 188 -0.45 -10.37 -17.74
N THR A 189 -1.02 -11.02 -18.75
CA THR A 189 -0.80 -12.45 -19.02
C THR A 189 0.28 -12.51 -20.11
N LEU A 190 1.41 -13.14 -19.79
CA LEU A 190 2.49 -13.44 -20.74
C LEU A 190 2.09 -14.65 -21.58
#